data_eec8f7432cbbda9ca81612bc7801a33f
#
_entry.id   eec8f7432cbbda9ca81612bc7801a33f
#
_cell.length_a   1.000
_cell.length_b   1.000
_cell.length_c   1.000
_cell.angle_alpha   90.00
_cell.angle_beta   90.00
_cell.angle_gamma   90.00
#
_symmetry.space_group_name_H-M   'P 1'
#
loop_
_entity.id
_entity.type
_entity.pdbx_description
1 polymer ?
#
loop_
_entity_poly.entity_id
_entity_poly.type
_entity_poly.pdbx_seq_one_letter_code
_entity_poly.pdbx_strand_id
1 'polypeptide(L)'
;MNKHRMSKHLFLASLLSIAASGPAYSAPLADGQSKFLGSAYSQAQAPGFARYWNKVTPENAGKWGEVEAIRDQMDWTLLDEAHRFANANNLPFHMHVMVWGNQQPEWMETLPTAEQRAEIEEWFAAVAQRYPDLDYVEVVNEPLNDPPSKDDEGGGNYLAALGGEGASGWEWILQSYRLARQYFPRAKLLINDYNITNKPENTRRYRGIIELLQKENLVDGIGVQAHSFATTSEWPMDVHRANLDSLAQTGLPIYVTELDIDGPTDAEQLASYQRVFPVFWEHPAIKGITLWGYRPGMWREKEGAYLVRADGSERPALEWLRRYVGGDPAGATAR
;
A
#
# COMPACT_ATOMS: atom_id res chain seq x y z
N MET A 1 16.04 -82.67 -35.66
CA MET A 1 15.38 -81.37 -35.99
C MET A 1 14.97 -80.77 -34.66
N ASN A 2 15.83 -79.91 -34.09
CA ASN A 2 15.59 -79.24 -32.79
C ASN A 2 15.31 -77.78 -33.07
N LYS A 3 14.12 -77.29 -32.66
CA LYS A 3 13.74 -75.86 -32.71
C LYS A 3 14.13 -75.20 -31.37
N HIS A 4 15.13 -74.34 -31.42
CA HIS A 4 15.46 -73.46 -30.28
C HIS A 4 14.40 -72.32 -30.19
N ARG A 5 13.75 -72.25 -29.05
CA ARG A 5 12.94 -71.11 -28.62
C ARG A 5 13.84 -70.05 -27.94
N MET A 6 14.01 -68.90 -28.58
CA MET A 6 14.63 -67.74 -27.90
C MET A 6 13.60 -67.02 -27.03
N SER A 7 13.86 -67.01 -25.75
CA SER A 7 13.09 -66.19 -24.78
C SER A 7 13.58 -64.76 -24.82
N LYS A 8 12.66 -63.81 -25.14
CA LYS A 8 12.93 -62.36 -25.04
C LYS A 8 12.62 -61.87 -23.62
N HIS A 9 13.64 -61.57 -22.84
CA HIS A 9 13.50 -60.85 -21.59
C HIS A 9 13.28 -59.36 -21.89
N LEU A 10 12.09 -58.86 -21.56
CA LEU A 10 11.76 -57.42 -21.55
C LEU A 10 12.30 -56.82 -20.23
N PHE A 11 13.31 -55.99 -20.31
CA PHE A 11 13.74 -55.14 -19.17
C PHE A 11 12.86 -53.93 -19.12
N LEU A 12 12.00 -53.85 -18.10
CA LEU A 12 11.22 -52.65 -17.77
C LEU A 12 12.12 -51.73 -16.94
N ALA A 13 12.64 -50.67 -17.56
CA ALA A 13 13.38 -49.62 -16.86
C ALA A 13 12.36 -48.68 -16.20
N SER A 14 12.20 -48.76 -14.89
CA SER A 14 11.43 -47.78 -14.10
C SER A 14 12.24 -46.50 -13.98
N LEU A 15 11.80 -45.48 -14.72
CA LEU A 15 12.28 -44.10 -14.52
C LEU A 15 11.67 -43.55 -13.21
N LEU A 16 12.47 -43.54 -12.14
CA LEU A 16 12.16 -42.75 -10.96
C LEU A 16 12.35 -41.27 -11.30
N SER A 17 11.26 -40.52 -11.48
CA SER A 17 11.27 -39.07 -11.54
C SER A 17 11.57 -38.55 -10.13
N ILE A 18 12.78 -38.14 -9.85
CA ILE A 18 13.11 -37.37 -8.67
C ILE A 18 12.57 -35.95 -8.96
N ALA A 19 11.40 -35.67 -8.45
CA ALA A 19 10.92 -34.30 -8.37
C ALA A 19 11.87 -33.54 -7.41
N ALA A 20 12.71 -32.68 -7.94
CA ALA A 20 13.48 -31.74 -7.14
C ALA A 20 12.47 -30.80 -6.44
N SER A 21 12.15 -31.10 -5.18
CA SER A 21 11.47 -30.15 -4.30
C SER A 21 12.45 -29.02 -4.05
N GLY A 22 12.30 -27.93 -4.83
CA GLY A 22 12.86 -26.64 -4.47
C GLY A 22 12.36 -26.25 -3.07
N PRO A 23 13.05 -25.33 -2.36
CA PRO A 23 12.60 -24.89 -1.05
C PRO A 23 11.13 -24.46 -1.16
N ALA A 24 10.27 -25.13 -0.40
CA ALA A 24 8.87 -24.74 -0.32
C ALA A 24 8.84 -23.33 0.28
N TYR A 25 8.66 -22.31 -0.56
CA TYR A 25 8.38 -20.96 -0.09
C TYR A 25 7.08 -21.07 0.73
N SER A 26 7.14 -20.66 1.99
CA SER A 26 5.93 -20.53 2.79
C SER A 26 5.01 -19.52 2.08
N ALA A 27 3.72 -19.86 1.96
CA ALA A 27 2.73 -18.94 1.41
C ALA A 27 2.71 -17.63 2.22
N PRO A 28 2.31 -16.49 1.60
CA PRO A 28 2.12 -15.22 2.31
C PRO A 28 1.22 -15.38 3.54
N LEU A 29 1.38 -14.51 4.56
CA LEU A 29 0.64 -14.61 5.81
C LEU A 29 -0.89 -14.59 5.62
N ALA A 30 -1.36 -13.84 4.63
CA ALA A 30 -2.78 -13.72 4.29
C ALA A 30 -3.19 -14.60 3.09
N ASP A 31 -2.44 -15.65 2.80
CA ASP A 31 -2.83 -16.59 1.73
C ASP A 31 -4.17 -17.25 2.07
N GLY A 32 -5.06 -17.32 1.07
CA GLY A 32 -6.42 -17.84 1.26
C GLY A 32 -7.37 -16.96 2.08
N GLN A 33 -6.92 -15.82 2.60
CA GLN A 33 -7.80 -14.86 3.29
C GLN A 33 -8.56 -13.98 2.31
N SER A 34 -9.71 -13.46 2.75
CA SER A 34 -10.52 -12.51 1.97
C SER A 34 -9.95 -11.09 1.96
N LYS A 35 -8.94 -10.82 2.77
CA LYS A 35 -8.21 -9.56 2.89
C LYS A 35 -6.76 -9.78 2.53
N PHE A 36 -6.14 -8.82 1.87
CA PHE A 36 -4.69 -8.87 1.67
C PHE A 36 -3.94 -8.34 2.91
N LEU A 37 -2.71 -8.79 3.06
CA LEU A 37 -1.72 -8.22 3.96
C LEU A 37 -0.46 -7.94 3.13
N GLY A 38 -0.29 -6.68 2.75
CA GLY A 38 0.81 -6.20 1.92
C GLY A 38 1.87 -5.46 2.72
N SER A 39 2.87 -4.96 2.01
CA SER A 39 3.87 -4.06 2.59
C SER A 39 4.33 -3.01 1.60
N ALA A 40 4.88 -1.91 2.11
CA ALA A 40 5.68 -1.00 1.32
C ALA A 40 6.89 -1.74 0.74
N TYR A 41 7.26 -1.41 -0.50
CA TYR A 41 8.37 -2.00 -1.24
C TYR A 41 9.44 -0.97 -1.53
N SER A 42 10.66 -1.36 -1.22
CA SER A 42 11.91 -0.74 -1.66
C SER A 42 12.95 -1.85 -1.79
N GLN A 43 14.13 -1.54 -2.31
CA GLN A 43 15.23 -2.53 -2.41
C GLN A 43 15.58 -3.12 -1.03
N ALA A 44 15.50 -2.31 0.05
CA ALA A 44 15.73 -2.79 1.42
C ALA A 44 14.65 -3.76 1.89
N GLN A 45 13.42 -3.63 1.39
CA GLN A 45 12.28 -4.47 1.74
C GLN A 45 12.14 -5.72 0.84
N ALA A 46 12.83 -5.77 -0.33
CA ALA A 46 12.71 -6.86 -1.29
C ALA A 46 13.07 -8.26 -0.76
N PRO A 47 14.10 -8.46 0.12
CA PRO A 47 14.49 -9.81 0.55
C PRO A 47 13.37 -10.53 1.31
N GLY A 48 12.82 -11.60 0.68
CA GLY A 48 11.77 -12.43 1.28
C GLY A 48 10.35 -11.84 1.18
N PHE A 49 10.14 -10.73 0.49
CA PHE A 49 8.86 -10.03 0.42
C PHE A 49 7.67 -10.97 0.14
N ALA A 50 7.69 -11.68 -0.99
CA ALA A 50 6.60 -12.57 -1.40
C ALA A 50 6.37 -13.79 -0.48
N ARG A 51 7.29 -14.05 0.48
CA ARG A 51 7.10 -15.04 1.54
C ARG A 51 6.15 -14.58 2.63
N TYR A 52 6.01 -13.27 2.81
CA TYR A 52 5.23 -12.66 3.89
C TYR A 52 3.99 -11.92 3.38
N TRP A 53 4.12 -11.19 2.28
CA TRP A 53 3.16 -10.19 1.83
C TRP A 53 2.57 -10.55 0.47
N ASN A 54 1.29 -10.24 0.30
CA ASN A 54 0.55 -10.54 -0.92
C ASN A 54 -0.01 -9.29 -1.63
N LYS A 55 0.59 -8.11 -1.40
CA LYS A 55 0.31 -6.86 -2.14
C LYS A 55 1.52 -5.94 -2.05
N VAL A 56 1.82 -5.22 -3.13
CA VAL A 56 2.98 -4.30 -3.26
C VAL A 56 2.50 -2.86 -3.34
N THR A 57 3.14 -1.97 -2.56
CA THR A 57 3.04 -0.51 -2.70
C THR A 57 4.48 0.04 -2.73
N PRO A 58 4.94 0.77 -3.75
CA PRO A 58 6.27 1.39 -3.71
C PRO A 58 6.30 2.46 -2.61
N GLU A 59 7.34 2.44 -1.76
CA GLU A 59 7.46 3.40 -0.66
C GLU A 59 7.70 4.82 -1.16
N ASN A 60 8.76 5.01 -1.97
CA ASN A 60 9.13 6.31 -2.54
C ASN A 60 9.09 6.30 -4.07
N ALA A 61 9.38 5.17 -4.69
CA ALA A 61 9.61 5.07 -6.13
C ALA A 61 8.43 5.52 -7.02
N GLY A 62 7.21 5.58 -6.49
CA GLY A 62 6.03 6.05 -7.21
C GLY A 62 5.70 7.52 -7.01
N LYS A 63 6.46 8.24 -6.19
CA LYS A 63 6.26 9.68 -5.93
C LYS A 63 6.79 10.49 -7.10
N TRP A 64 6.06 11.53 -7.50
CA TRP A 64 6.41 12.31 -8.69
C TRP A 64 7.82 12.90 -8.64
N GLY A 65 8.22 13.46 -7.48
CA GLY A 65 9.58 14.01 -7.31
C GLY A 65 10.70 13.00 -7.43
N GLU A 66 10.44 11.70 -7.15
CA GLU A 66 11.43 10.63 -7.35
C GLU A 66 11.54 10.24 -8.83
N VAL A 67 10.42 10.24 -9.54
CA VAL A 67 10.39 9.87 -10.97
C VAL A 67 10.88 11.01 -11.84
N GLU A 68 10.54 12.25 -11.50
CA GLU A 68 10.85 13.42 -12.34
C GLU A 68 11.52 14.56 -11.54
N ALA A 69 12.64 14.24 -10.91
CA ALA A 69 13.45 15.22 -10.19
C ALA A 69 13.97 16.35 -11.10
N ILE A 70 14.10 16.11 -12.39
CA ILE A 70 14.48 17.07 -13.43
C ILE A 70 13.35 17.11 -14.45
N ARG A 71 12.82 18.30 -14.75
CA ARG A 71 11.72 18.52 -15.71
C ARG A 71 12.02 17.84 -17.06
N ASP A 72 11.03 17.15 -17.61
CA ASP A 72 11.09 16.40 -18.88
C ASP A 72 12.10 15.21 -18.86
N GLN A 73 12.54 14.76 -17.67
CA GLN A 73 13.47 13.64 -17.53
C GLN A 73 12.96 12.63 -16.49
N MET A 74 12.07 11.75 -16.91
CA MET A 74 11.48 10.74 -16.04
C MET A 74 12.40 9.52 -15.85
N ASP A 75 12.83 9.25 -14.63
CA ASP A 75 13.55 8.03 -14.24
C ASP A 75 12.59 7.01 -13.61
N TRP A 76 12.25 6.01 -14.38
CA TRP A 76 11.35 4.94 -13.97
C TRP A 76 12.04 3.75 -13.30
N THR A 77 13.35 3.80 -13.12
CA THR A 77 14.18 2.63 -12.74
C THR A 77 13.64 1.91 -11.50
N LEU A 78 13.39 2.63 -10.41
CA LEU A 78 12.94 2.05 -9.15
C LEU A 78 11.46 1.66 -9.19
N LEU A 79 10.63 2.45 -9.86
CA LEU A 79 9.20 2.13 -9.99
C LEU A 79 8.98 0.91 -10.90
N ASP A 80 9.73 0.80 -11.99
CA ASP A 80 9.75 -0.40 -12.84
C ASP A 80 10.20 -1.64 -12.08
N GLU A 81 11.18 -1.51 -11.18
CA GLU A 81 11.64 -2.62 -10.34
C GLU A 81 10.50 -3.12 -9.45
N ALA A 82 9.83 -2.20 -8.74
CA ALA A 82 8.71 -2.53 -7.86
C ALA A 82 7.53 -3.15 -8.64
N HIS A 83 7.16 -2.58 -9.78
CA HIS A 83 6.07 -3.08 -10.62
C HIS A 83 6.41 -4.45 -11.23
N ARG A 84 7.62 -4.64 -11.74
CA ARG A 84 8.07 -5.95 -12.26
C ARG A 84 8.10 -7.01 -11.16
N PHE A 85 8.51 -6.64 -9.93
CA PHE A 85 8.46 -7.54 -8.79
C PHE A 85 7.04 -8.00 -8.48
N ALA A 86 6.08 -7.08 -8.44
CA ALA A 86 4.67 -7.39 -8.23
C ALA A 86 4.16 -8.37 -9.30
N ASN A 87 4.37 -8.06 -10.57
CA ASN A 87 3.94 -8.89 -11.70
C ASN A 87 4.58 -10.28 -11.70
N ALA A 88 5.89 -10.37 -11.42
CA ALA A 88 6.60 -11.66 -11.36
C ALA A 88 6.11 -12.59 -10.26
N ASN A 89 5.49 -12.04 -9.20
CA ASN A 89 4.93 -12.77 -8.09
C ASN A 89 3.39 -12.84 -8.11
N ASN A 90 2.72 -12.32 -9.17
CA ASN A 90 1.27 -12.20 -9.29
C ASN A 90 0.63 -11.48 -8.10
N LEU A 91 1.26 -10.41 -7.64
CA LEU A 91 0.80 -9.59 -6.52
C LEU A 91 0.12 -8.32 -7.05
N PRO A 92 -1.02 -7.90 -6.48
CA PRO A 92 -1.61 -6.61 -6.78
C PRO A 92 -0.65 -5.46 -6.51
N PHE A 93 -0.66 -4.46 -7.39
CA PHE A 93 0.17 -3.28 -7.30
C PHE A 93 -0.65 -2.03 -7.00
N HIS A 94 -0.19 -1.25 -6.02
CA HIS A 94 -0.82 0.00 -5.62
C HIS A 94 0.11 1.17 -5.96
N MET A 95 -0.22 1.95 -6.97
CA MET A 95 0.51 3.17 -7.33
C MET A 95 0.33 4.23 -6.23
N HIS A 96 1.39 4.60 -5.57
CA HIS A 96 1.48 5.63 -4.54
C HIS A 96 2.52 6.66 -5.03
N VAL A 97 2.17 7.87 -5.45
CA VAL A 97 0.91 8.57 -5.44
C VAL A 97 0.86 9.59 -6.61
N MET A 98 -0.32 9.96 -7.08
CA MET A 98 -0.42 10.89 -8.21
C MET A 98 -0.33 12.36 -7.80
N VAL A 99 -1.02 12.77 -6.72
CA VAL A 99 -1.12 14.15 -6.22
C VAL A 99 -0.89 14.18 -4.72
N TRP A 100 0.08 14.97 -4.29
CA TRP A 100 0.42 15.17 -2.88
C TRP A 100 1.12 16.51 -2.67
N GLY A 101 1.09 17.07 -1.47
CA GLY A 101 1.80 18.29 -1.09
C GLY A 101 3.28 18.08 -0.80
N ASN A 102 3.72 16.82 -0.61
CA ASN A 102 5.11 16.47 -0.31
C ASN A 102 5.76 15.67 -1.45
N GLN A 103 7.08 15.68 -1.50
CA GLN A 103 7.92 14.86 -2.41
C GLN A 103 7.49 14.92 -3.89
N GLN A 104 7.07 16.10 -4.34
CA GLN A 104 6.88 16.41 -5.74
C GLN A 104 8.09 17.14 -6.31
N PRO A 105 8.16 17.30 -7.66
CA PRO A 105 9.29 17.95 -8.28
C PRO A 105 9.46 19.40 -7.81
N GLU A 106 10.64 19.77 -7.32
CA GLU A 106 10.93 21.14 -6.86
C GLU A 106 10.76 22.20 -7.96
N TRP A 107 11.03 21.82 -9.22
CA TRP A 107 10.88 22.72 -10.35
C TRP A 107 9.43 23.16 -10.60
N MET A 108 8.43 22.39 -10.15
CA MET A 108 7.00 22.76 -10.23
C MET A 108 6.70 24.10 -9.55
N GLU A 109 7.38 24.44 -8.46
CA GLU A 109 7.11 25.65 -7.69
C GLU A 109 7.34 26.95 -8.45
N THR A 110 8.20 26.92 -9.45
CA THR A 110 8.59 28.09 -10.24
C THR A 110 7.73 28.32 -11.48
N LEU A 111 6.86 27.36 -11.81
CA LEU A 111 6.07 27.40 -13.04
C LEU A 111 4.78 28.24 -12.87
N PRO A 112 4.36 28.94 -13.95
CA PRO A 112 3.03 29.51 -14.02
C PRO A 112 1.95 28.42 -13.92
N THR A 113 0.80 28.74 -13.35
CA THR A 113 -0.33 27.80 -13.13
C THR A 113 -0.73 27.00 -14.39
N ALA A 114 -0.71 27.66 -15.57
CA ALA A 114 -1.05 26.97 -16.81
C ALA A 114 0.01 25.92 -17.23
N GLU A 115 1.28 26.17 -16.95
CA GLU A 115 2.34 25.19 -17.18
C GLU A 115 2.25 24.07 -16.13
N GLN A 116 2.07 24.40 -14.85
CA GLN A 116 1.84 23.39 -13.81
C GLN A 116 0.70 22.43 -14.19
N ARG A 117 -0.38 22.94 -14.78
CA ARG A 117 -1.49 22.11 -15.25
C ARG A 117 -1.05 21.15 -16.36
N ALA A 118 -0.26 21.62 -17.31
CA ALA A 118 0.25 20.77 -18.39
C ALA A 118 1.15 19.67 -17.88
N GLU A 119 2.04 19.98 -16.94
CA GLU A 119 2.94 18.99 -16.31
C GLU A 119 2.15 17.93 -15.52
N ILE A 120 1.11 18.32 -14.79
CA ILE A 120 0.24 17.36 -14.08
C ILE A 120 -0.43 16.41 -15.09
N GLU A 121 -0.94 16.93 -16.20
CA GLU A 121 -1.56 16.10 -17.24
C GLU A 121 -0.53 15.16 -17.90
N GLU A 122 0.70 15.63 -18.11
CA GLU A 122 1.80 14.81 -18.62
C GLU A 122 2.17 13.69 -17.65
N TRP A 123 2.29 14.00 -16.34
CA TRP A 123 2.54 13.01 -15.29
C TRP A 123 1.48 11.89 -15.29
N PHE A 124 0.19 12.24 -15.29
CA PHE A 124 -0.88 11.26 -15.36
C PHE A 124 -0.83 10.41 -16.63
N ALA A 125 -0.59 11.04 -17.77
CA ALA A 125 -0.47 10.36 -19.06
C ALA A 125 0.72 9.40 -19.09
N ALA A 126 1.88 9.85 -18.60
CA ALA A 126 3.12 9.05 -18.59
C ALA A 126 3.00 7.81 -17.72
N VAL A 127 2.43 7.94 -16.50
CA VAL A 127 2.16 6.79 -15.60
C VAL A 127 1.17 5.82 -16.27
N ALA A 128 0.07 6.33 -16.82
CA ALA A 128 -0.95 5.48 -17.46
C ALA A 128 -0.43 4.76 -18.71
N GLN A 129 0.41 5.41 -19.48
CA GLN A 129 1.06 4.80 -20.66
C GLN A 129 2.02 3.69 -20.24
N ARG A 130 2.80 3.92 -19.19
CA ARG A 130 3.81 2.99 -18.73
C ARG A 130 3.22 1.80 -17.98
N TYR A 131 2.19 2.02 -17.18
CA TYR A 131 1.54 1.02 -16.33
C TYR A 131 0.02 0.96 -16.62
N PRO A 132 -0.39 0.41 -17.75
CA PRO A 132 -1.80 0.45 -18.19
C PRO A 132 -2.75 -0.42 -17.38
N ASP A 133 -2.23 -1.34 -16.57
CA ASP A 133 -3.00 -2.35 -15.84
C ASP A 133 -2.81 -2.28 -14.32
N LEU A 134 -2.75 -1.06 -13.77
CA LEU A 134 -2.67 -0.85 -12.32
C LEU A 134 -3.94 -1.35 -11.61
N ASP A 135 -3.76 -2.06 -10.50
CA ASP A 135 -4.88 -2.53 -9.67
C ASP A 135 -5.49 -1.40 -8.84
N TYR A 136 -4.61 -0.61 -8.21
CA TYR A 136 -4.96 0.51 -7.34
C TYR A 136 -4.14 1.75 -7.72
N VAL A 137 -4.79 2.90 -7.71
CA VAL A 137 -4.13 4.21 -7.86
C VAL A 137 -4.56 5.09 -6.70
N GLU A 138 -3.61 5.50 -5.89
CA GLU A 138 -3.80 6.54 -4.91
C GLU A 138 -3.74 7.89 -5.63
N VAL A 139 -4.92 8.51 -5.77
CA VAL A 139 -5.04 9.73 -6.58
C VAL A 139 -4.58 10.94 -5.80
N VAL A 140 -5.06 11.09 -4.57
CA VAL A 140 -4.68 12.19 -3.68
C VAL A 140 -4.28 11.62 -2.32
N ASN A 141 -3.07 11.95 -1.89
CA ASN A 141 -2.58 11.69 -0.54
C ASN A 141 -2.69 12.95 0.31
N GLU A 142 -3.09 12.78 1.55
CA GLU A 142 -3.07 13.76 2.65
C GLU A 142 -3.82 15.08 2.35
N PRO A 143 -5.04 15.01 1.79
CA PRO A 143 -5.77 16.22 1.42
C PRO A 143 -6.11 17.13 2.60
N LEU A 144 -6.18 16.61 3.82
CA LEU A 144 -6.48 17.38 5.02
C LEU A 144 -5.23 17.90 5.71
N ASN A 145 -4.09 17.23 5.52
CA ASN A 145 -2.89 17.47 6.30
C ASN A 145 -1.76 18.10 5.47
N ASP A 146 -1.52 17.62 4.24
CA ASP A 146 -0.43 18.09 3.37
C ASP A 146 -0.92 18.28 1.91
N PRO A 147 -1.86 19.20 1.67
CA PRO A 147 -2.32 19.52 0.32
C PRO A 147 -1.22 20.24 -0.50
N PRO A 148 -1.26 20.22 -1.84
CA PRO A 148 -0.31 20.95 -2.69
C PRO A 148 -0.56 22.46 -2.66
N SER A 149 -0.33 23.08 -1.50
CA SER A 149 -0.50 24.52 -1.23
C SER A 149 0.82 25.18 -0.88
N LYS A 150 0.89 26.53 -1.03
CA LYS A 150 2.13 27.30 -0.81
C LYS A 150 2.62 27.32 0.63
N ASP A 151 1.77 26.96 1.57
CA ASP A 151 2.04 27.12 3.00
C ASP A 151 2.66 25.88 3.64
N ASP A 152 2.81 24.79 2.88
CA ASP A 152 3.34 23.53 3.40
C ASP A 152 4.86 23.42 3.17
N GLU A 153 5.56 22.96 4.20
CA GLU A 153 6.98 22.58 4.13
C GLU A 153 7.10 21.30 3.26
N GLY A 154 7.39 21.42 2.00
CA GLY A 154 7.54 20.27 1.11
C GLY A 154 7.22 20.58 -0.35
N GLY A 155 6.90 21.83 -0.63
CA GLY A 155 6.99 22.37 -1.95
C GLY A 155 5.79 22.26 -2.85
N GLY A 156 4.64 21.80 -2.37
CA GLY A 156 3.43 21.75 -3.19
C GLY A 156 2.74 23.09 -3.36
N ASN A 157 2.83 23.69 -4.53
CA ASN A 157 2.16 24.95 -4.81
C ASN A 157 1.23 24.90 -6.02
N TYR A 158 0.80 23.73 -6.46
CA TYR A 158 0.04 23.55 -7.69
C TYR A 158 -1.47 23.31 -7.48
N LEU A 159 -1.98 23.56 -6.27
CA LEU A 159 -3.41 23.45 -5.96
C LEU A 159 -4.27 24.29 -6.91
N ALA A 160 -3.82 25.53 -7.26
CA ALA A 160 -4.50 26.40 -8.21
C ALA A 160 -4.57 25.81 -9.63
N ALA A 161 -3.52 25.07 -10.05
CA ALA A 161 -3.49 24.39 -11.35
C ALA A 161 -4.51 23.26 -11.47
N LEU A 162 -4.95 22.72 -10.32
CA LEU A 162 -6.04 21.73 -10.21
C LEU A 162 -7.42 22.38 -9.94
N GLY A 163 -7.56 23.71 -10.09
CA GLY A 163 -8.82 24.40 -9.92
C GLY A 163 -9.03 25.06 -8.56
N GLY A 164 -8.03 24.98 -7.66
CA GLY A 164 -8.09 25.60 -6.35
C GLY A 164 -9.15 24.96 -5.45
N GLU A 165 -9.58 25.70 -4.43
CA GLU A 165 -10.64 25.25 -3.53
C GLU A 165 -12.02 25.22 -4.20
N GLY A 166 -12.29 26.14 -5.12
CA GLY A 166 -13.58 26.27 -5.77
C GLY A 166 -14.73 26.51 -4.79
N ALA A 167 -15.97 26.28 -5.24
CA ALA A 167 -17.15 26.47 -4.41
C ALA A 167 -17.33 25.38 -3.33
N SER A 168 -16.76 24.21 -3.54
CA SER A 168 -16.85 23.08 -2.60
C SER A 168 -15.78 23.11 -1.50
N GLY A 169 -14.74 23.93 -1.65
CA GLY A 169 -13.51 23.87 -0.87
C GLY A 169 -12.53 22.78 -1.34
N TRP A 170 -12.96 21.91 -2.29
CA TRP A 170 -12.22 20.70 -2.69
C TRP A 170 -12.19 20.48 -4.21
N GLU A 171 -12.34 21.55 -5.02
CA GLU A 171 -12.38 21.41 -6.48
C GLU A 171 -11.09 20.81 -7.03
N TRP A 172 -9.94 21.12 -6.45
CA TRP A 172 -8.65 20.54 -6.83
C TRP A 172 -8.61 19.00 -6.69
N ILE A 173 -9.30 18.45 -5.67
CA ILE A 173 -9.43 17.00 -5.48
C ILE A 173 -10.34 16.43 -6.58
N LEU A 174 -11.50 17.05 -6.82
CA LEU A 174 -12.42 16.62 -7.88
C LEU A 174 -11.74 16.61 -9.24
N GLN A 175 -10.95 17.63 -9.57
CA GLN A 175 -10.18 17.69 -10.83
C GLN A 175 -9.12 16.59 -10.91
N SER A 176 -8.39 16.32 -9.81
CA SER A 176 -7.43 15.22 -9.75
C SER A 176 -8.09 13.87 -10.05
N TYR A 177 -9.26 13.62 -9.48
CA TYR A 177 -10.01 12.39 -9.70
C TYR A 177 -10.63 12.29 -11.09
N ARG A 178 -11.07 13.39 -11.69
CA ARG A 178 -11.54 13.41 -13.09
C ARG A 178 -10.40 13.05 -14.04
N LEU A 179 -9.19 13.60 -13.82
CA LEU A 179 -7.99 13.17 -14.55
C LEU A 179 -7.68 11.68 -14.31
N ALA A 180 -7.65 11.25 -13.05
CA ALA A 180 -7.37 9.86 -12.73
C ALA A 180 -8.35 8.90 -13.40
N ARG A 181 -9.64 9.21 -13.39
CA ARG A 181 -10.65 8.35 -14.05
C ARG A 181 -10.48 8.32 -15.57
N GLN A 182 -10.02 9.42 -16.16
CA GLN A 182 -9.72 9.48 -17.59
C GLN A 182 -8.52 8.59 -17.95
N TYR A 183 -7.45 8.66 -17.19
CA TYR A 183 -6.19 7.97 -17.48
C TYR A 183 -6.16 6.52 -16.95
N PHE A 184 -6.84 6.24 -15.83
CA PHE A 184 -6.88 4.93 -15.18
C PHE A 184 -8.30 4.38 -15.07
N PRO A 185 -9.02 4.17 -16.18
CA PRO A 185 -10.45 3.83 -16.16
C PRO A 185 -10.77 2.47 -15.50
N ARG A 186 -9.78 1.59 -15.37
CA ARG A 186 -9.94 0.25 -14.80
C ARG A 186 -9.40 0.09 -13.38
N ALA A 187 -8.50 0.96 -12.97
CA ALA A 187 -7.92 0.92 -11.64
C ALA A 187 -8.94 1.32 -10.57
N LYS A 188 -8.77 0.80 -9.37
CA LYS A 188 -9.47 1.30 -8.19
C LYS A 188 -8.83 2.59 -7.72
N LEU A 189 -9.56 3.68 -7.76
CA LEU A 189 -9.10 5.00 -7.35
C LEU A 189 -9.31 5.20 -5.86
N LEU A 190 -8.23 5.43 -5.13
CA LEU A 190 -8.22 5.60 -3.67
C LEU A 190 -7.86 7.04 -3.29
N ILE A 191 -8.47 7.51 -2.20
CA ILE A 191 -8.03 8.68 -1.44
C ILE A 191 -7.31 8.17 -0.19
N ASN A 192 -6.30 8.88 0.30
CA ASN A 192 -5.51 8.45 1.46
C ASN A 192 -5.17 9.62 2.38
N ASP A 193 -5.17 9.40 3.71
CA ASP A 193 -4.72 10.42 4.66
C ASP A 193 -4.40 9.80 6.03
N TYR A 194 -3.64 10.55 6.85
CA TYR A 194 -3.32 10.18 8.23
C TYR A 194 -4.20 10.92 9.25
N ASN A 195 -4.12 10.52 10.51
CA ASN A 195 -4.97 11.06 11.57
C ASN A 195 -6.48 10.99 11.29
N ILE A 196 -6.90 10.04 10.44
CA ILE A 196 -8.31 9.86 10.09
C ILE A 196 -9.02 8.99 11.13
N THR A 197 -8.44 7.86 11.50
CA THR A 197 -9.12 6.90 12.38
C THR A 197 -9.07 7.28 13.86
N ASN A 198 -8.11 8.11 14.29
CA ASN A 198 -7.93 8.55 15.67
C ASN A 198 -8.61 9.90 15.99
N LYS A 199 -8.86 10.76 15.00
CA LYS A 199 -9.45 12.10 15.19
C LYS A 199 -10.84 12.20 14.56
N PRO A 200 -11.93 12.17 15.35
CA PRO A 200 -13.31 12.21 14.82
C PRO A 200 -13.60 13.42 13.93
N GLU A 201 -12.97 14.57 14.20
CA GLU A 201 -13.10 15.77 13.36
C GLU A 201 -12.53 15.55 11.96
N ASN A 202 -11.35 14.95 11.87
CA ASN A 202 -10.74 14.62 10.58
C ASN A 202 -11.57 13.55 9.84
N THR A 203 -12.07 12.54 10.54
CA THR A 203 -12.98 11.54 9.96
C THR A 203 -14.18 12.20 9.29
N ARG A 204 -14.82 13.16 9.98
CA ARG A 204 -15.99 13.87 9.44
C ARG A 204 -15.65 14.69 8.20
N ARG A 205 -14.54 15.45 8.24
CA ARG A 205 -14.07 16.25 7.09
C ARG A 205 -13.71 15.36 5.90
N TYR A 206 -12.98 14.28 6.16
CA TYR A 206 -12.55 13.32 5.16
C TYR A 206 -13.75 12.63 4.50
N ARG A 207 -14.73 12.21 5.29
CA ARG A 207 -15.99 11.67 4.81
C ARG A 207 -16.73 12.66 3.89
N GLY A 208 -16.74 13.94 4.22
CA GLY A 208 -17.33 14.99 3.37
C GLY A 208 -16.68 15.07 1.97
N ILE A 209 -15.35 14.92 1.87
CA ILE A 209 -14.62 14.84 0.60
C ILE A 209 -15.04 13.57 -0.18
N ILE A 210 -15.07 12.43 0.51
CA ILE A 210 -15.46 11.15 -0.11
C ILE A 210 -16.89 11.22 -0.67
N GLU A 211 -17.83 11.80 0.06
CA GLU A 211 -19.22 12.00 -0.39
C GLU A 211 -19.31 12.92 -1.62
N LEU A 212 -18.42 13.92 -1.75
CA LEU A 212 -18.34 14.74 -2.97
C LEU A 212 -17.85 13.92 -4.16
N LEU A 213 -16.78 13.12 -3.97
CA LEU A 213 -16.25 12.25 -5.02
C LEU A 213 -17.27 11.18 -5.45
N GLN A 214 -18.04 10.63 -4.51
CA GLN A 214 -19.08 9.65 -4.81
C GLN A 214 -20.23 10.22 -5.66
N LYS A 215 -20.58 11.49 -5.51
CA LYS A 215 -21.61 12.12 -6.35
C LYS A 215 -21.27 12.08 -7.84
N GLU A 216 -19.99 12.03 -8.17
CA GLU A 216 -19.50 11.95 -9.55
C GLU A 216 -18.97 10.55 -9.93
N ASN A 217 -19.11 9.55 -9.06
CA ASN A 217 -18.57 8.20 -9.23
C ASN A 217 -17.05 8.16 -9.46
N LEU A 218 -16.31 9.00 -8.77
CA LEU A 218 -14.88 9.19 -8.98
C LEU A 218 -13.99 8.33 -8.06
N VAL A 219 -14.49 7.89 -6.90
CA VAL A 219 -13.71 7.14 -5.90
C VAL A 219 -14.23 5.72 -5.72
N ASP A 220 -13.30 4.75 -5.62
CA ASP A 220 -13.62 3.32 -5.49
C ASP A 220 -13.26 2.76 -4.11
N GLY A 221 -12.51 3.48 -3.29
CA GLY A 221 -12.12 3.04 -1.96
C GLY A 221 -11.48 4.12 -1.11
N ILE A 222 -11.43 3.87 0.18
CA ILE A 222 -10.95 4.78 1.21
C ILE A 222 -9.64 4.24 1.76
N GLY A 223 -8.55 4.99 1.63
CA GLY A 223 -7.29 4.77 2.32
C GLY A 223 -7.29 5.45 3.69
N VAL A 224 -6.71 4.78 4.67
CA VAL A 224 -6.38 5.34 5.99
C VAL A 224 -4.99 4.84 6.35
N GLN A 225 -4.03 5.76 6.57
CA GLN A 225 -2.63 5.38 6.76
C GLN A 225 -2.43 4.54 8.04
N ALA A 226 -2.95 4.97 9.15
CA ALA A 226 -2.85 4.33 10.47
C ALA A 226 -1.40 4.18 10.97
N HIS A 227 -0.55 5.18 10.72
CA HIS A 227 0.80 5.25 11.28
C HIS A 227 0.84 5.16 12.81
N SER A 228 1.94 4.71 13.35
CA SER A 228 2.14 4.46 14.77
C SER A 228 1.81 5.66 15.66
N PHE A 229 2.15 6.88 15.24
CA PHE A 229 1.83 8.10 15.97
C PHE A 229 0.31 8.35 16.11
N ALA A 230 -0.50 7.80 15.21
CA ALA A 230 -1.96 7.86 15.27
C ALA A 230 -2.58 6.69 16.06
N THR A 231 -1.81 5.64 16.36
CA THR A 231 -2.29 4.43 17.07
C THR A 231 -1.63 4.22 18.43
N THR A 232 -1.06 5.27 19.04
CA THR A 232 -0.49 5.24 20.39
C THR A 232 -1.54 4.92 21.44
N SER A 233 -1.11 4.71 22.69
CA SER A 233 -2.03 4.50 23.84
C SER A 233 -2.89 5.72 24.18
N GLU A 234 -2.52 6.91 23.68
CA GLU A 234 -3.32 8.14 23.83
C GLU A 234 -4.63 8.10 23.02
N TRP A 235 -4.68 7.25 21.99
CA TRP A 235 -5.82 7.08 21.11
C TRP A 235 -6.50 5.73 21.40
N PRO A 236 -7.62 5.71 22.14
CA PRO A 236 -8.35 4.48 22.45
C PRO A 236 -8.84 3.75 21.19
N MET A 237 -8.72 2.43 21.17
CA MET A 237 -9.07 1.62 20.00
C MET A 237 -10.56 1.62 19.65
N ASP A 238 -11.44 1.92 20.60
CA ASP A 238 -12.86 2.13 20.34
C ASP A 238 -13.15 3.40 19.54
N VAL A 239 -12.32 4.46 19.68
CA VAL A 239 -12.39 5.66 18.82
C VAL A 239 -12.06 5.28 17.38
N HIS A 240 -10.99 4.50 17.16
CA HIS A 240 -10.65 4.01 15.83
C HIS A 240 -11.79 3.20 15.21
N ARG A 241 -12.39 2.29 15.97
CA ARG A 241 -13.52 1.48 15.51
C ARG A 241 -14.72 2.35 15.13
N ALA A 242 -15.09 3.30 15.97
CA ALA A 242 -16.21 4.21 15.71
C ALA A 242 -15.98 5.08 14.45
N ASN A 243 -14.74 5.54 14.25
CA ASN A 243 -14.37 6.30 13.06
C ASN A 243 -14.40 5.43 11.79
N LEU A 244 -13.93 4.18 11.86
CA LEU A 244 -14.06 3.21 10.77
C LEU A 244 -15.53 2.91 10.45
N ASP A 245 -16.37 2.72 11.48
CA ASP A 245 -17.83 2.54 11.31
C ASP A 245 -18.46 3.76 10.60
N SER A 246 -18.01 4.98 10.93
CA SER A 246 -18.46 6.19 10.26
C SER A 246 -18.08 6.22 8.79
N LEU A 247 -16.84 5.87 8.45
CA LEU A 247 -16.39 5.77 7.05
C LEU A 247 -17.13 4.65 6.30
N ALA A 248 -17.37 3.53 6.95
CA ALA A 248 -18.09 2.40 6.36
C ALA A 248 -19.53 2.73 5.92
N GLN A 249 -20.15 3.76 6.50
CA GLN A 249 -21.48 4.26 6.09
C GLN A 249 -21.50 4.80 4.67
N THR A 250 -20.34 5.14 4.07
CA THR A 250 -20.24 5.51 2.65
C THR A 250 -20.51 4.34 1.71
N GLY A 251 -20.45 3.10 2.20
CA GLY A 251 -20.57 1.87 1.41
C GLY A 251 -19.30 1.48 0.65
N LEU A 252 -18.24 2.30 0.71
CA LEU A 252 -16.96 2.00 0.05
C LEU A 252 -16.09 1.04 0.88
N PRO A 253 -15.28 0.21 0.22
CA PRO A 253 -14.24 -0.55 0.91
C PRO A 253 -13.20 0.37 1.52
N ILE A 254 -12.69 -0.01 2.70
CA ILE A 254 -11.63 0.71 3.40
C ILE A 254 -10.35 -0.12 3.32
N TYR A 255 -9.22 0.55 3.14
CA TYR A 255 -7.89 -0.03 3.11
C TYR A 255 -7.01 0.68 4.14
N VAL A 256 -6.32 -0.09 4.98
CA VAL A 256 -5.23 0.45 5.78
C VAL A 256 -3.99 0.45 4.89
N THR A 257 -3.44 1.62 4.64
CA THR A 257 -2.48 1.82 3.56
C THR A 257 -1.04 1.87 4.01
N GLU A 258 -0.76 2.26 5.27
CA GLU A 258 0.59 2.58 5.72
C GLU A 258 0.83 2.20 7.19
N LEU A 259 0.26 1.09 7.65
CA LEU A 259 0.37 0.68 9.05
C LEU A 259 1.83 0.42 9.41
N ASP A 260 2.32 1.14 10.39
CA ASP A 260 3.51 0.78 11.15
C ASP A 260 3.18 0.72 12.65
N ILE A 261 3.88 -0.14 13.36
CA ILE A 261 3.68 -0.35 14.79
C ILE A 261 5.05 -0.36 15.46
N ASP A 262 5.34 0.71 16.17
CA ASP A 262 6.58 0.89 16.88
C ASP A 262 6.75 -0.10 18.03
N GLY A 263 7.98 -0.35 18.38
CA GLY A 263 8.34 -1.12 19.57
C GLY A 263 9.84 -1.31 19.68
N PRO A 264 10.52 -0.48 20.46
CA PRO A 264 11.97 -0.55 20.64
C PRO A 264 12.40 -1.92 21.18
N THR A 265 11.55 -2.59 21.95
CA THR A 265 11.75 -3.99 22.39
C THR A 265 10.75 -4.93 21.76
N ASP A 266 11.07 -6.21 21.70
CA ASP A 266 10.18 -7.24 21.18
C ASP A 266 8.87 -7.35 21.95
N ALA A 267 8.93 -7.17 23.28
CA ALA A 267 7.74 -7.25 24.14
C ALA A 267 6.80 -6.07 23.90
N GLU A 268 7.34 -4.86 23.79
CA GLU A 268 6.54 -3.65 23.49
C GLU A 268 5.91 -3.73 22.11
N GLN A 269 6.66 -4.15 21.10
CA GLN A 269 6.12 -4.30 19.75
C GLN A 269 5.00 -5.35 19.71
N LEU A 270 5.22 -6.51 20.31
CA LEU A 270 4.21 -7.57 20.39
C LEU A 270 2.92 -7.08 21.06
N ALA A 271 3.04 -6.42 22.21
CA ALA A 271 1.90 -5.85 22.92
C ALA A 271 1.15 -4.81 22.07
N SER A 272 1.89 -3.96 21.34
CA SER A 272 1.31 -2.97 20.43
C SER A 272 0.59 -3.65 19.25
N TYR A 273 1.16 -4.68 18.64
CA TYR A 273 0.48 -5.46 17.59
C TYR A 273 -0.80 -6.11 18.09
N GLN A 274 -0.77 -6.72 19.27
CA GLN A 274 -1.95 -7.35 19.90
C GLN A 274 -3.07 -6.36 20.20
N ARG A 275 -2.73 -5.10 20.47
CA ARG A 275 -3.70 -4.03 20.74
C ARG A 275 -4.26 -3.41 19.46
N VAL A 276 -3.42 -3.11 18.48
CA VAL A 276 -3.76 -2.29 17.31
C VAL A 276 -4.30 -3.12 16.15
N PHE A 277 -3.60 -4.17 15.77
CA PHE A 277 -3.89 -4.93 14.54
C PHE A 277 -5.30 -5.51 14.49
N PRO A 278 -5.87 -6.09 15.58
CA PRO A 278 -7.22 -6.65 15.57
C PRO A 278 -8.31 -5.64 15.19
N VAL A 279 -8.17 -4.38 15.63
CA VAL A 279 -9.17 -3.33 15.35
C VAL A 279 -9.36 -3.10 13.85
N PHE A 280 -8.26 -3.13 13.10
CA PHE A 280 -8.28 -2.99 11.64
C PHE A 280 -8.59 -4.33 10.94
N TRP A 281 -7.93 -5.41 11.34
CA TRP A 281 -8.09 -6.69 10.65
C TRP A 281 -9.50 -7.27 10.76
N GLU A 282 -10.13 -7.14 11.92
CA GLU A 282 -11.47 -7.68 12.14
C GLU A 282 -12.59 -6.79 11.59
N HIS A 283 -12.32 -5.52 11.33
CA HIS A 283 -13.36 -4.60 10.84
C HIS A 283 -13.91 -5.02 9.48
N PRO A 284 -15.23 -5.18 9.30
CA PRO A 284 -15.82 -5.79 8.08
C PRO A 284 -15.64 -4.96 6.82
N ALA A 285 -15.55 -3.63 6.94
CA ALA A 285 -15.32 -2.73 5.80
C ALA A 285 -13.87 -2.71 5.34
N ILE A 286 -12.90 -3.13 6.18
CA ILE A 286 -11.49 -3.26 5.79
C ILE A 286 -11.33 -4.42 4.82
N LYS A 287 -10.69 -4.17 3.68
CA LYS A 287 -10.41 -5.16 2.62
C LYS A 287 -8.94 -5.55 2.50
N GLY A 288 -8.09 -4.86 3.22
CA GLY A 288 -6.67 -5.19 3.30
C GLY A 288 -5.89 -4.18 4.14
N ILE A 289 -4.71 -4.63 4.57
CA ILE A 289 -3.75 -3.83 5.32
C ILE A 289 -2.42 -3.86 4.59
N THR A 290 -1.76 -2.71 4.47
CA THR A 290 -0.38 -2.58 4.00
C THR A 290 0.48 -2.08 5.15
N LEU A 291 1.50 -2.83 5.51
CA LEU A 291 2.52 -2.37 6.46
C LEU A 291 3.47 -1.37 5.76
N TRP A 292 3.90 -0.31 6.45
CA TRP A 292 4.79 0.68 5.85
C TRP A 292 6.27 0.28 5.99
N GLY A 293 6.58 -0.94 5.58
CA GLY A 293 7.86 -1.62 5.70
C GLY A 293 7.84 -2.71 6.77
N TYR A 294 8.86 -3.57 6.74
CA TYR A 294 8.95 -4.70 7.68
C TYR A 294 10.40 -5.10 8.01
N ARG A 295 11.38 -4.48 7.38
CA ARG A 295 12.82 -4.68 7.57
C ARG A 295 13.52 -3.35 7.83
N PRO A 296 14.76 -3.36 8.37
CA PRO A 296 15.61 -2.17 8.39
C PRO A 296 15.72 -1.51 7.01
N GLY A 297 15.83 -0.20 6.99
CA GLY A 297 15.70 0.63 5.78
C GLY A 297 14.29 1.14 5.53
N MET A 298 13.35 0.91 6.46
CA MET A 298 12.02 1.52 6.46
C MET A 298 12.00 2.87 7.19
N TRP A 299 10.96 3.65 6.95
CA TRP A 299 10.80 4.99 7.53
C TRP A 299 10.92 5.03 9.07
N ARG A 300 10.26 4.09 9.79
CA ARG A 300 10.26 4.05 11.25
C ARG A 300 11.22 2.99 11.82
N GLU A 301 12.38 2.84 11.19
CA GLU A 301 13.40 1.89 11.66
C GLU A 301 13.90 2.22 13.07
N LYS A 302 14.12 3.52 13.36
CA LYS A 302 14.67 3.98 14.64
C LYS A 302 13.73 3.73 15.81
N GLU A 303 12.42 3.73 15.55
CA GLU A 303 11.36 3.44 16.50
C GLU A 303 11.11 1.92 16.66
N GLY A 304 11.84 1.09 15.91
CA GLY A 304 11.77 -0.35 15.98
C GLY A 304 10.51 -0.96 15.37
N ALA A 305 9.95 -0.34 14.32
CA ALA A 305 8.73 -0.82 13.66
C ALA A 305 8.95 -2.07 12.80
N TYR A 306 10.18 -2.42 12.44
CA TYR A 306 10.49 -3.60 11.63
C TYR A 306 10.11 -4.92 12.32
N LEU A 307 9.69 -5.90 11.53
CA LEU A 307 9.28 -7.24 11.97
C LEU A 307 10.36 -8.31 11.72
N VAL A 308 11.24 -8.06 10.76
CA VAL A 308 12.37 -8.92 10.42
C VAL A 308 13.66 -8.12 10.60
N ARG A 309 14.61 -8.66 11.36
CA ARG A 309 15.88 -8.00 11.63
C ARG A 309 16.83 -8.07 10.42
N ALA A 310 17.91 -7.31 10.47
CA ALA A 310 18.92 -7.29 9.40
C ALA A 310 19.52 -8.67 9.10
N ASP A 311 19.67 -9.53 10.12
CA ASP A 311 20.16 -10.90 10.00
C ASP A 311 19.10 -11.90 9.46
N GLY A 312 17.89 -11.43 9.19
CA GLY A 312 16.78 -12.24 8.71
C GLY A 312 15.97 -12.93 9.81
N SER A 313 16.33 -12.78 11.09
CA SER A 313 15.54 -13.32 12.18
C SER A 313 14.22 -12.57 12.36
N GLU A 314 13.14 -13.29 12.64
CA GLU A 314 11.81 -12.75 12.86
C GLU A 314 11.65 -12.26 14.30
N ARG A 315 10.92 -11.16 14.50
CA ARG A 315 10.52 -10.71 15.84
C ARG A 315 9.25 -11.44 16.28
N PRO A 316 9.02 -11.60 17.59
CA PRO A 316 7.83 -12.29 18.11
C PRO A 316 6.49 -11.74 17.59
N ALA A 317 6.43 -10.45 17.28
CA ALA A 317 5.25 -9.82 16.68
C ALA A 317 4.89 -10.42 15.30
N LEU A 318 5.88 -10.80 14.48
CA LEU A 318 5.64 -11.45 13.19
C LEU A 318 5.12 -12.88 13.35
N GLU A 319 5.63 -13.62 14.32
CA GLU A 319 5.12 -14.95 14.64
C GLU A 319 3.67 -14.89 15.13
N TRP A 320 3.37 -13.93 16.00
CA TRP A 320 2.02 -13.68 16.45
C TRP A 320 1.09 -13.30 15.27
N LEU A 321 1.53 -12.39 14.42
CA LEU A 321 0.77 -11.93 13.24
C LEU A 321 0.43 -13.10 12.29
N ARG A 322 1.39 -14.00 12.08
CA ARG A 322 1.19 -15.20 11.25
C ARG A 322 0.08 -16.10 11.80
N ARG A 323 0.06 -16.36 13.10
CA ARG A 323 -0.98 -17.15 13.75
C ARG A 323 -2.34 -16.44 13.70
N TYR A 324 -2.34 -15.15 14.03
CA TYR A 324 -3.54 -14.35 14.10
C TYR A 324 -4.26 -14.27 12.73
N VAL A 325 -3.51 -13.95 11.67
CA VAL A 325 -4.02 -13.89 10.30
C VAL A 325 -4.39 -15.28 9.77
N GLY A 326 -3.65 -16.30 10.16
CA GLY A 326 -3.92 -17.71 9.83
C GLY A 326 -5.18 -18.31 10.51
N GLY A 327 -5.86 -17.57 11.37
CA GLY A 327 -7.12 -17.99 12.01
C GLY A 327 -6.96 -18.74 13.34
N ASP A 328 -5.80 -18.64 13.99
CA ASP A 328 -5.58 -19.11 15.36
C ASP A 328 -5.32 -17.96 16.36
N PRO A 329 -6.35 -17.14 16.66
CA PRO A 329 -6.22 -16.05 17.61
C PRO A 329 -6.01 -16.53 19.05
N ALA A 330 -6.48 -17.73 19.42
CA ALA A 330 -6.31 -18.28 20.77
C ALA A 330 -4.84 -18.72 20.98
N GLY A 331 -4.20 -19.36 20.01
CA GLY A 331 -2.77 -19.69 20.05
C GLY A 331 -1.86 -18.46 20.03
N ALA A 332 -2.34 -17.34 19.49
CA ALA A 332 -1.63 -16.05 19.46
C ALA A 332 -1.60 -15.37 20.86
N THR A 333 -2.54 -15.64 21.74
CA THR A 333 -2.63 -15.02 23.09
C THR A 333 -1.97 -15.87 24.20
N ALA A 334 -1.55 -17.10 23.92
CA ALA A 334 -1.17 -18.11 24.92
C ALA A 334 0.33 -18.16 25.30
N ARG A 335 1.12 -17.10 25.05
CA ARG A 335 2.54 -17.05 25.49
C ARG A 335 2.91 -15.71 26.08
#